data_2c57abbcbd84e4426b2d9421a6934868
#
_entry.id   2c57abbcbd84e4426b2d9421a6934868
#
_cell.length_a   1.000
_cell.length_b   1.000
_cell.length_c   1.000
_cell.angle_alpha   90.00
_cell.angle_beta   90.00
_cell.angle_gamma   90.00
#
_symmetry.space_group_name_H-M   'P 1'
#
loop_
_entity.id
_entity.type
_entity.pdbx_description
1 polymer ?
#
loop_
_entity_poly.entity_id
_entity_poly.type
_entity_poly.pdbx_seq_one_letter_code
_entity_poly.pdbx_strand_id
1 'polypeptide(L)'
;MLRRIFSYMKEYKKYAWLALICIGVEVVLEIMVPKLMADLIDIGVTNSDVPYIITKGIQMAVCAVAALILGVGSARFSALAGQGLGANIRKAEYEKLQSYSFFNIDHFSVSSLVTRLTSDVTNIQNAVSTGMRPFGRSPVMLIFATTLAFQINSTLALVFLVALPVLAVLLIIIIINVGPRYGRMQGAVDLVNRCIEENLTAVRVVKSYVRGDYEIEKFGHVNDNLKNESEKAFGIAVLNMPAMQFVMYSTILGILLIGGRLINSGQMMIGQLTSFLSYVLLILNSLMMMSNVFLLMTRSLASAERIMKVIDEPIDITDENAKDIEVKKGEIEFNHVWFKYKYTAKEYVLSDVSFHINAGQTVGIIGQTGSSKTTLIQLIPRLYDATKGEIKIDGINVKEYPVRHLRDAISVVLQKNTLFSGSLIDNLRWGDENATLNEIKEACSIACVDEFIDRLPGGLDAEMGQEGVNVSGGQKQRICIARAILKKPKVLILDDSTSAVDTATEGKIRNALAKKLPDMTKIIIAQRISSVCHADQIIIMDGGRVDAIGTHESLLRTNKIYQEIYESQKEGADL
;
A
#
# COMPACT_ATOMS: atom_id res chain seq x y z
N MET A 1 9.98 9.57 14.21
CA MET A 1 9.49 9.12 12.90
C MET A 1 10.46 9.42 11.76
N LEU A 2 10.77 10.68 11.42
CA LEU A 2 11.69 11.03 10.30
C LEU A 2 13.04 10.32 10.39
N ARG A 3 13.70 10.31 11.54
CA ARG A 3 14.98 9.61 11.75
C ARG A 3 14.89 8.12 11.37
N ARG A 4 13.75 7.47 11.64
CA ARG A 4 13.52 6.06 11.29
C ARG A 4 13.32 5.88 9.79
N ILE A 5 12.53 6.74 9.14
CA ILE A 5 12.37 6.73 7.66
C ILE A 5 13.73 6.91 6.99
N PHE A 6 14.52 7.90 7.42
CA PHE A 6 15.87 8.10 6.87
C PHE A 6 16.86 6.96 7.18
N SER A 7 16.59 6.11 8.18
CA SER A 7 17.43 4.92 8.41
C SER A 7 17.34 3.91 7.26
N TYR A 8 16.19 3.84 6.56
CA TYR A 8 16.00 3.00 5.38
C TYR A 8 16.79 3.46 4.15
N MET A 9 17.43 4.63 4.21
CA MET A 9 18.33 5.08 3.14
C MET A 9 19.58 4.19 3.00
N LYS A 10 20.00 3.49 4.06
CA LYS A 10 21.10 2.51 4.10
C LYS A 10 22.31 2.95 3.26
N GLU A 11 22.64 2.21 2.19
CA GLU A 11 23.75 2.48 1.24
C GLU A 11 23.57 3.76 0.43
N TYR A 12 22.38 4.28 0.29
CA TYR A 12 22.07 5.51 -0.47
C TYR A 12 22.38 6.80 0.29
N LYS A 13 22.72 6.75 1.59
CA LYS A 13 23.12 7.92 2.39
C LYS A 13 24.26 8.71 1.77
N LYS A 14 25.23 8.02 1.16
CA LYS A 14 26.37 8.65 0.47
C LYS A 14 25.92 9.59 -0.65
N TYR A 15 24.90 9.21 -1.41
CA TYR A 15 24.36 10.05 -2.49
C TYR A 15 23.62 11.27 -1.96
N ALA A 16 22.91 11.15 -0.83
CA ALA A 16 22.29 12.29 -0.17
C ALA A 16 23.33 13.33 0.28
N TRP A 17 24.44 12.90 0.88
CA TRP A 17 25.54 13.79 1.26
C TRP A 17 26.24 14.41 0.05
N LEU A 18 26.51 13.63 -1.00
CA LEU A 18 27.08 14.16 -2.24
C LEU A 18 26.17 15.19 -2.89
N ALA A 19 24.85 14.97 -2.89
CA ALA A 19 23.89 15.95 -3.39
C ALA A 19 23.97 17.26 -2.61
N LEU A 20 23.97 17.20 -1.26
CA LEU A 20 24.07 18.41 -0.42
C LEU A 20 25.39 19.17 -0.63
N ILE A 21 26.50 18.46 -0.76
CA ILE A 21 27.81 19.08 -1.07
C ILE A 21 27.77 19.76 -2.44
N CYS A 22 27.28 19.08 -3.49
CA CYS A 22 27.14 19.67 -4.82
C CYS A 22 26.26 20.91 -4.79
N ILE A 23 25.11 20.88 -4.07
CA ILE A 23 24.20 22.02 -3.90
C ILE A 23 24.92 23.19 -3.21
N GLY A 24 25.64 22.93 -2.13
CA GLY A 24 26.38 23.97 -1.40
C GLY A 24 27.42 24.68 -2.27
N VAL A 25 28.21 23.92 -3.02
CA VAL A 25 29.24 24.48 -3.93
C VAL A 25 28.58 25.19 -5.12
N GLU A 26 27.53 24.61 -5.71
CA GLU A 26 26.73 25.24 -6.79
C GLU A 26 26.25 26.62 -6.38
N VAL A 27 25.67 26.75 -5.19
CA VAL A 27 25.15 28.03 -4.65
C VAL A 27 26.27 29.07 -4.46
N VAL A 28 27.42 28.64 -3.95
CA VAL A 28 28.58 29.55 -3.79
C VAL A 28 29.06 30.10 -5.13
N LEU A 29 29.19 29.24 -6.15
CA LEU A 29 29.57 29.66 -7.49
C LEU A 29 28.55 30.61 -8.11
N GLU A 30 27.27 30.32 -7.96
CA GLU A 30 26.18 31.15 -8.48
C GLU A 30 26.14 32.55 -7.84
N ILE A 31 26.43 32.64 -6.53
CA ILE A 31 26.51 33.92 -5.81
C ILE A 31 27.77 34.73 -6.21
N MET A 32 28.84 34.06 -6.65
CA MET A 32 30.02 34.76 -7.12
C MET A 32 29.80 35.49 -8.45
N VAL A 33 28.92 35.03 -9.33
CA VAL A 33 28.65 35.61 -10.65
C VAL A 33 28.23 37.09 -10.57
N PRO A 34 27.23 37.51 -9.76
CA PRO A 34 26.91 38.93 -9.59
C PRO A 34 28.06 39.77 -9.07
N LYS A 35 28.92 39.23 -8.17
CA LYS A 35 30.10 39.95 -7.66
C LYS A 35 31.11 40.21 -8.78
N LEU A 36 31.43 39.16 -9.59
CA LEU A 36 32.33 39.30 -10.73
C LEU A 36 31.77 40.29 -11.77
N MET A 37 30.44 40.34 -11.94
CA MET A 37 29.77 41.30 -12.80
C MET A 37 29.94 42.73 -12.30
N ALA A 38 29.83 42.96 -10.97
CA ALA A 38 30.13 44.27 -10.39
C ALA A 38 31.56 44.72 -10.70
N ASP A 39 32.57 43.86 -10.42
CA ASP A 39 33.96 44.16 -10.70
C ASP A 39 34.20 44.45 -12.20
N LEU A 40 33.55 43.69 -13.08
CA LEU A 40 33.63 43.88 -14.54
C LEU A 40 33.13 45.26 -14.96
N ILE A 41 31.99 45.70 -14.40
CA ILE A 41 31.41 47.01 -14.73
C ILE A 41 32.21 48.15 -14.08
N ASP A 42 32.46 48.07 -12.78
CA ASP A 42 33.02 49.15 -11.98
C ASP A 42 34.51 49.41 -12.25
N ILE A 43 35.26 48.38 -12.60
CA ILE A 43 36.71 48.49 -12.89
C ILE A 43 36.96 48.40 -14.41
N GLY A 44 36.42 47.34 -15.05
CA GLY A 44 36.73 47.06 -16.45
C GLY A 44 36.12 48.09 -17.42
N VAL A 45 34.78 48.28 -17.32
CA VAL A 45 34.08 49.19 -18.23
C VAL A 45 34.45 50.65 -17.92
N THR A 46 34.48 51.04 -16.63
CA THR A 46 34.75 52.42 -16.22
C THR A 46 36.16 52.89 -16.67
N ASN A 47 37.14 51.98 -16.61
CA ASN A 47 38.53 52.28 -17.03
C ASN A 47 38.81 51.89 -18.48
N SER A 48 37.84 51.39 -19.23
CA SER A 48 37.99 50.88 -20.61
C SER A 48 39.06 49.83 -20.75
N ASP A 49 39.28 49.00 -19.68
CA ASP A 49 40.29 47.92 -19.63
C ASP A 49 39.72 46.64 -20.25
N VAL A 50 39.88 46.47 -21.57
CA VAL A 50 39.39 45.29 -22.29
C VAL A 50 39.96 43.96 -21.79
N PRO A 51 41.28 43.83 -21.51
CA PRO A 51 41.86 42.62 -20.92
C PRO A 51 41.21 42.20 -19.60
N TYR A 52 40.93 43.17 -18.72
CA TYR A 52 40.25 42.92 -17.45
C TYR A 52 38.80 42.42 -17.65
N ILE A 53 38.06 43.05 -18.59
CA ILE A 53 36.69 42.64 -18.98
C ILE A 53 36.69 41.20 -19.46
N ILE A 54 37.60 40.83 -20.36
CA ILE A 54 37.71 39.47 -20.89
C ILE A 54 38.04 38.48 -19.76
N THR A 55 38.96 38.82 -18.88
CA THR A 55 39.37 37.94 -17.76
C THR A 55 38.21 37.69 -16.82
N LYS A 56 37.44 38.73 -16.42
CA LYS A 56 36.25 38.58 -15.58
C LYS A 56 35.12 37.84 -16.29
N GLY A 57 34.92 38.07 -17.58
CA GLY A 57 33.95 37.33 -18.40
C GLY A 57 34.29 35.84 -18.47
N ILE A 58 35.56 35.47 -18.64
CA ILE A 58 35.97 34.06 -18.60
C ILE A 58 35.74 33.45 -17.21
N GLN A 59 36.07 34.18 -16.12
CA GLN A 59 35.80 33.71 -14.75
C GLN A 59 34.29 33.45 -14.52
N MET A 60 33.42 34.36 -14.98
CA MET A 60 31.96 34.17 -14.91
C MET A 60 31.53 32.94 -15.70
N ALA A 61 32.05 32.75 -16.92
CA ALA A 61 31.72 31.59 -17.75
C ALA A 61 32.18 30.27 -17.07
N VAL A 62 33.37 30.24 -16.48
CA VAL A 62 33.85 29.08 -15.71
C VAL A 62 32.96 28.79 -14.51
N CYS A 63 32.59 29.82 -13.74
CA CYS A 63 31.65 29.66 -12.62
C CYS A 63 30.31 29.11 -13.09
N ALA A 64 29.76 29.60 -14.20
CA ALA A 64 28.48 29.14 -14.74
C ALA A 64 28.53 27.67 -15.20
N VAL A 65 29.62 27.28 -15.92
CA VAL A 65 29.83 25.89 -16.37
C VAL A 65 30.00 24.95 -15.16
N ALA A 66 30.79 25.36 -14.17
CA ALA A 66 30.99 24.58 -12.95
C ALA A 66 29.70 24.42 -12.16
N ALA A 67 28.91 25.50 -12.03
CA ALA A 67 27.59 25.46 -11.40
C ALA A 67 26.61 24.52 -12.16
N LEU A 68 26.64 24.53 -13.50
CA LEU A 68 25.84 23.61 -14.32
C LEU A 68 26.21 22.14 -14.03
N ILE A 69 27.51 21.81 -14.04
CA ILE A 69 27.96 20.44 -13.76
C ILE A 69 27.55 19.97 -12.37
N LEU A 70 27.73 20.84 -11.37
CA LEU A 70 27.31 20.54 -9.98
C LEU A 70 25.79 20.45 -9.84
N GLY A 71 25.05 21.27 -10.57
CA GLY A 71 23.58 21.23 -10.62
C GLY A 71 23.06 19.92 -11.19
N VAL A 72 23.63 19.45 -12.30
CA VAL A 72 23.32 18.13 -12.87
C VAL A 72 23.72 17.01 -11.92
N GLY A 73 24.90 17.11 -11.31
CA GLY A 73 25.38 16.15 -10.30
C GLY A 73 24.45 16.07 -9.09
N SER A 74 24.05 17.22 -8.56
CA SER A 74 23.13 17.31 -7.41
C SER A 74 21.77 16.70 -7.71
N ALA A 75 21.22 16.96 -8.90
CA ALA A 75 19.94 16.38 -9.34
C ALA A 75 20.02 14.85 -9.45
N ARG A 76 21.10 14.32 -10.08
CA ARG A 76 21.35 12.90 -10.20
C ARG A 76 21.49 12.21 -8.83
N PHE A 77 22.29 12.78 -7.93
CA PHE A 77 22.52 12.20 -6.61
C PHE A 77 21.25 12.27 -5.73
N SER A 78 20.48 13.36 -5.80
CA SER A 78 19.18 13.46 -5.12
C SER A 78 18.18 12.42 -5.63
N ALA A 79 18.14 12.20 -6.95
CA ALA A 79 17.28 11.18 -7.55
C ALA A 79 17.70 9.77 -7.08
N LEU A 80 19.00 9.43 -7.11
CA LEU A 80 19.50 8.14 -6.62
C LEU A 80 19.16 7.93 -5.12
N ALA A 81 19.33 8.95 -4.30
CA ALA A 81 19.01 8.89 -2.87
C ALA A 81 17.51 8.67 -2.64
N GLY A 82 16.63 9.40 -3.35
CA GLY A 82 15.19 9.29 -3.22
C GLY A 82 14.65 7.95 -3.75
N GLN A 83 15.10 7.51 -4.93
CA GLN A 83 14.68 6.24 -5.52
C GLN A 83 15.14 5.06 -4.66
N GLY A 84 16.40 5.08 -4.19
CA GLY A 84 16.94 4.05 -3.32
C GLY A 84 16.22 3.97 -1.97
N LEU A 85 15.89 5.13 -1.38
CA LEU A 85 15.06 5.17 -0.16
C LEU A 85 13.69 4.52 -0.40
N GLY A 86 13.02 4.89 -1.51
CA GLY A 86 11.71 4.33 -1.85
C GLY A 86 11.76 2.81 -2.05
N ALA A 87 12.79 2.30 -2.74
CA ALA A 87 12.96 0.87 -2.94
C ALA A 87 13.15 0.11 -1.62
N ASN A 88 13.98 0.64 -0.72
CA ASN A 88 14.24 0.02 0.57
C ASN A 88 13.00 0.06 1.50
N ILE A 89 12.21 1.14 1.47
CA ILE A 89 10.94 1.22 2.24
C ILE A 89 9.95 0.19 1.70
N ARG A 90 9.73 0.12 0.37
CA ARG A 90 8.82 -0.88 -0.23
C ARG A 90 9.23 -2.30 0.13
N LYS A 91 10.52 -2.60 0.07
CA LYS A 91 11.04 -3.91 0.45
C LYS A 91 10.74 -4.23 1.92
N ALA A 92 11.05 -3.31 2.83
CA ALA A 92 10.80 -3.51 4.26
C ALA A 92 9.31 -3.62 4.59
N GLU A 93 8.47 -2.83 3.94
CA GLU A 93 7.01 -2.88 4.11
C GLU A 93 6.43 -4.19 3.58
N TYR A 94 6.89 -4.64 2.41
CA TYR A 94 6.46 -5.91 1.82
C TYR A 94 6.91 -7.11 2.65
N GLU A 95 8.16 -7.14 3.13
CA GLU A 95 8.67 -8.17 4.04
C GLU A 95 7.82 -8.22 5.33
N LYS A 96 7.46 -7.06 5.87
CA LYS A 96 6.60 -6.96 7.05
C LYS A 96 5.19 -7.52 6.78
N LEU A 97 4.59 -7.19 5.63
CA LEU A 97 3.27 -7.70 5.24
C LEU A 97 3.27 -9.23 5.08
N GLN A 98 4.36 -9.83 4.57
CA GLN A 98 4.48 -11.29 4.48
C GLN A 98 4.54 -11.97 5.85
N SER A 99 4.96 -11.26 6.88
CA SER A 99 4.99 -11.77 8.26
C SER A 99 3.67 -11.58 9.03
N TYR A 100 2.67 -10.89 8.45
CA TYR A 100 1.39 -10.63 9.08
C TYR A 100 0.55 -11.90 9.21
N SER A 101 -0.18 -12.00 10.31
CA SER A 101 -1.30 -12.93 10.46
C SER A 101 -2.55 -12.40 9.73
N PHE A 102 -3.58 -13.22 9.65
CA PHE A 102 -4.89 -12.78 9.15
C PHE A 102 -5.49 -11.67 10.01
N PHE A 103 -5.29 -11.73 11.33
CA PHE A 103 -5.74 -10.68 12.25
C PHE A 103 -5.12 -9.32 11.92
N ASN A 104 -3.80 -9.28 11.62
CA ASN A 104 -3.13 -8.06 11.19
C ASN A 104 -3.66 -7.56 9.83
N ILE A 105 -3.89 -8.48 8.87
CA ILE A 105 -4.42 -8.12 7.55
C ILE A 105 -5.83 -7.55 7.66
N ASP A 106 -6.68 -8.11 8.50
CA ASP A 106 -8.05 -7.64 8.72
C ASP A 106 -8.11 -6.25 9.38
N HIS A 107 -7.04 -5.84 10.09
CA HIS A 107 -6.92 -4.51 10.65
C HIS A 107 -6.75 -3.42 9.58
N PHE A 108 -6.22 -3.78 8.41
CA PHE A 108 -6.00 -2.90 7.27
C PHE A 108 -6.86 -3.33 6.08
N SER A 109 -7.45 -2.39 5.34
CA SER A 109 -8.02 -2.74 4.04
C SER A 109 -6.92 -2.99 3.00
N VAL A 110 -7.12 -3.94 2.10
CA VAL A 110 -6.17 -4.25 1.02
C VAL A 110 -5.85 -3.01 0.18
N SER A 111 -6.86 -2.20 -0.17
CA SER A 111 -6.68 -0.95 -0.90
C SER A 111 -5.79 0.05 -0.16
N SER A 112 -5.91 0.12 1.17
CA SER A 112 -5.04 0.96 2.01
C SER A 112 -3.59 0.48 2.01
N LEU A 113 -3.35 -0.84 2.08
CA LEU A 113 -2.01 -1.42 2.01
C LEU A 113 -1.36 -1.17 0.64
N VAL A 114 -2.11 -1.35 -0.45
CA VAL A 114 -1.62 -1.03 -1.80
C VAL A 114 -1.24 0.45 -1.92
N THR A 115 -2.07 1.37 -1.39
CA THR A 115 -1.79 2.81 -1.40
C THR A 115 -0.49 3.13 -0.64
N ARG A 116 -0.23 2.46 0.49
CA ARG A 116 1.00 2.67 1.28
C ARG A 116 2.23 2.20 0.54
N LEU A 117 2.20 1.01 -0.06
CA LEU A 117 3.30 0.46 -0.87
C LEU A 117 3.58 1.26 -2.16
N THR A 118 2.59 1.99 -2.68
CA THR A 118 2.70 2.74 -3.95
C THR A 118 2.79 4.24 -3.73
N SER A 119 1.65 4.89 -3.56
CA SER A 119 1.53 6.36 -3.53
C SER A 119 2.23 6.97 -2.32
N ASP A 120 2.13 6.37 -1.13
CA ASP A 120 2.76 6.90 0.07
C ASP A 120 4.29 6.81 0.01
N VAL A 121 4.83 5.69 -0.46
CA VAL A 121 6.28 5.57 -0.69
C VAL A 121 6.73 6.56 -1.76
N THR A 122 5.95 6.75 -2.83
CA THR A 122 6.26 7.72 -3.89
C THR A 122 6.29 9.16 -3.35
N ASN A 123 5.41 9.52 -2.43
CA ASN A 123 5.42 10.84 -1.78
C ASN A 123 6.72 11.08 -0.99
N ILE A 124 7.19 10.09 -0.23
CA ILE A 124 8.47 10.17 0.49
C ILE A 124 9.65 10.24 -0.49
N GLN A 125 9.62 9.40 -1.51
CA GLN A 125 10.61 9.36 -2.57
C GLN A 125 10.75 10.71 -3.28
N ASN A 126 9.63 11.36 -3.63
CA ASN A 126 9.60 12.68 -4.25
C ASN A 126 10.06 13.78 -3.30
N ALA A 127 9.72 13.69 -2.01
CA ALA A 127 10.21 14.64 -1.01
C ALA A 127 11.74 14.63 -0.90
N VAL A 128 12.39 13.49 -1.08
CA VAL A 128 13.85 13.40 -1.10
C VAL A 128 14.41 13.75 -2.47
N SER A 129 13.91 13.16 -3.56
CA SER A 129 14.51 13.35 -4.90
C SER A 129 14.35 14.78 -5.42
N THR A 130 13.17 15.39 -5.28
CA THR A 130 12.91 16.76 -5.77
C THR A 130 13.00 17.82 -4.68
N GLY A 131 12.73 17.45 -3.42
CA GLY A 131 12.74 18.36 -2.28
C GLY A 131 14.14 18.68 -1.74
N MET A 132 15.10 17.76 -1.89
CA MET A 132 16.46 17.95 -1.31
C MET A 132 17.17 19.17 -1.88
N ARG A 133 17.04 19.42 -3.19
CA ARG A 133 17.70 20.56 -3.85
C ARG A 133 17.17 21.90 -3.35
N PRO A 134 15.86 22.22 -3.39
CA PRO A 134 15.34 23.47 -2.83
C PRO A 134 15.60 23.61 -1.31
N PHE A 135 15.49 22.51 -0.56
CA PHE A 135 15.72 22.48 0.88
C PHE A 135 17.18 22.81 1.24
N GLY A 136 18.14 22.28 0.51
CA GLY A 136 19.56 22.58 0.72
C GLY A 136 19.97 23.95 0.16
N ARG A 137 19.46 24.32 -1.02
CA ARG A 137 19.83 25.56 -1.73
C ARG A 137 19.28 26.81 -1.06
N SER A 138 17.97 26.83 -0.69
CA SER A 138 17.31 28.06 -0.25
C SER A 138 17.91 28.66 1.02
N PRO A 139 18.20 27.92 2.10
CA PRO A 139 18.83 28.49 3.30
C PRO A 139 20.23 29.01 3.02
N VAL A 140 21.04 28.27 2.24
CA VAL A 140 22.40 28.67 1.90
C VAL A 140 22.37 29.96 1.07
N MET A 141 21.53 30.02 0.04
CA MET A 141 21.34 31.20 -0.80
C MET A 141 20.91 32.40 0.02
N LEU A 142 19.90 32.23 0.89
CA LEU A 142 19.39 33.32 1.73
C LEU A 142 20.50 33.91 2.61
N ILE A 143 21.26 33.06 3.31
CA ILE A 143 22.32 33.50 4.23
C ILE A 143 23.45 34.19 3.45
N PHE A 144 24.00 33.54 2.43
CA PHE A 144 25.15 34.08 1.72
C PHE A 144 24.81 35.32 0.88
N ALA A 145 23.69 35.31 0.13
CA ALA A 145 23.31 36.46 -0.68
C ALA A 145 22.96 37.68 0.19
N THR A 146 22.28 37.47 1.33
CA THR A 146 22.02 38.56 2.29
C THR A 146 23.32 39.11 2.89
N THR A 147 24.24 38.23 3.29
CA THR A 147 25.54 38.67 3.86
C THR A 147 26.34 39.49 2.83
N LEU A 148 26.40 39.06 1.56
CA LEU A 148 27.10 39.81 0.51
C LEU A 148 26.39 41.14 0.18
N ALA A 149 25.06 41.17 0.18
CA ALA A 149 24.30 42.39 0.01
C ALA A 149 24.61 43.42 1.11
N PHE A 150 24.73 42.99 2.36
CA PHE A 150 25.16 43.86 3.46
C PHE A 150 26.60 44.35 3.31
N GLN A 151 27.51 43.55 2.78
CA GLN A 151 28.89 43.94 2.51
C GLN A 151 29.01 44.98 1.37
N ILE A 152 28.13 44.94 0.37
CA ILE A 152 28.11 45.92 -0.72
C ILE A 152 27.66 47.29 -0.22
N ASN A 153 26.48 47.33 0.38
CA ASN A 153 25.95 48.57 0.95
C ASN A 153 24.93 48.28 2.05
N SER A 154 25.26 48.60 3.28
CA SER A 154 24.41 48.35 4.45
C SER A 154 23.10 49.15 4.42
N THR A 155 23.12 50.39 3.90
CA THR A 155 21.92 51.23 3.78
C THR A 155 20.92 50.64 2.78
N LEU A 156 21.40 50.14 1.63
CA LEU A 156 20.56 49.49 0.64
C LEU A 156 20.03 48.13 1.13
N ALA A 157 20.84 47.41 1.92
CA ALA A 157 20.45 46.13 2.50
C ALA A 157 19.30 46.24 3.53
N LEU A 158 19.06 47.41 4.11
CA LEU A 158 17.88 47.64 4.97
C LEU A 158 16.54 47.44 4.22
N VAL A 159 16.52 47.53 2.90
CA VAL A 159 15.35 47.19 2.09
C VAL A 159 14.91 45.73 2.31
N PHE A 160 15.85 44.80 2.53
CA PHE A 160 15.52 43.41 2.85
C PHE A 160 14.84 43.26 4.21
N LEU A 161 15.17 44.14 5.18
CA LEU A 161 14.55 44.11 6.49
C LEU A 161 13.05 44.41 6.42
N VAL A 162 12.61 45.12 5.39
CA VAL A 162 11.19 45.40 5.11
C VAL A 162 10.60 44.34 4.12
N ALA A 163 11.30 44.06 3.02
CA ALA A 163 10.79 43.20 1.97
C ALA A 163 10.59 41.74 2.43
N LEU A 164 11.52 41.16 3.19
CA LEU A 164 11.42 39.76 3.64
C LEU A 164 10.28 39.53 4.64
N PRO A 165 10.08 40.36 5.71
CA PRO A 165 8.91 40.22 6.57
C PRO A 165 7.59 40.44 5.84
N VAL A 166 7.49 41.41 4.93
CA VAL A 166 6.26 41.66 4.14
C VAL A 166 5.94 40.41 3.30
N LEU A 167 6.94 39.85 2.64
CA LEU A 167 6.77 38.63 1.84
C LEU A 167 6.36 37.43 2.72
N ALA A 168 7.02 37.26 3.88
CA ALA A 168 6.70 36.18 4.82
C ALA A 168 5.24 36.31 5.33
N VAL A 169 4.81 37.51 5.72
CA VAL A 169 3.43 37.77 6.17
C VAL A 169 2.42 37.46 5.07
N LEU A 170 2.66 37.92 3.83
CA LEU A 170 1.79 37.62 2.69
C LEU A 170 1.69 36.12 2.43
N LEU A 171 2.81 35.39 2.46
CA LEU A 171 2.82 33.93 2.32
C LEU A 171 2.02 33.24 3.44
N ILE A 172 2.22 33.64 4.67
CA ILE A 172 1.50 33.08 5.82
C ILE A 172 -0.01 33.31 5.66
N ILE A 173 -0.43 34.52 5.29
CA ILE A 173 -1.84 34.85 5.03
C ILE A 173 -2.42 33.95 3.93
N ILE A 174 -1.70 33.78 2.82
CA ILE A 174 -2.14 32.92 1.73
C ILE A 174 -2.26 31.46 2.19
N ILE A 175 -1.25 30.93 2.85
CA ILE A 175 -1.22 29.52 3.30
C ILE A 175 -2.38 29.24 4.29
N ILE A 176 -2.60 30.10 5.26
CA ILE A 176 -3.68 29.93 6.26
C ILE A 176 -5.06 29.97 5.59
N ASN A 177 -5.25 30.79 4.59
CA ASN A 177 -6.54 30.90 3.88
C ASN A 177 -6.75 29.82 2.83
N VAL A 178 -5.69 29.36 2.15
CA VAL A 178 -5.75 28.35 1.10
C VAL A 178 -5.90 26.95 1.69
N GLY A 179 -5.20 26.63 2.78
CA GLY A 179 -5.18 25.29 3.38
C GLY A 179 -6.57 24.70 3.66
N PRO A 180 -7.46 25.38 4.41
CA PRO A 180 -8.81 24.88 4.67
C PRO A 180 -9.68 24.71 3.41
N ARG A 181 -9.48 25.57 2.39
CA ARG A 181 -10.21 25.49 1.11
C ARG A 181 -9.75 24.30 0.28
N TYR A 182 -8.45 24.04 0.25
CA TYR A 182 -7.94 22.80 -0.37
C TYR A 182 -8.47 21.54 0.31
N GLY A 183 -8.61 21.56 1.66
CA GLY A 183 -9.24 20.45 2.40
C GLY A 183 -10.68 20.21 1.97
N ARG A 184 -11.49 21.27 1.79
CA ARG A 184 -12.87 21.16 1.31
C ARG A 184 -12.95 20.71 -0.16
N MET A 185 -12.10 21.24 -1.01
CA MET A 185 -11.98 20.79 -2.40
C MET A 185 -11.61 19.29 -2.45
N GLN A 186 -10.67 18.83 -1.64
CA GLN A 186 -10.32 17.42 -1.57
C GLN A 186 -11.51 16.55 -1.14
N GLY A 187 -12.27 16.99 -0.13
CA GLY A 187 -13.51 16.31 0.26
C GLY A 187 -14.54 16.23 -0.86
N ALA A 188 -14.64 17.28 -1.69
CA ALA A 188 -15.51 17.26 -2.88
C ALA A 188 -15.00 16.28 -3.96
N VAL A 189 -13.67 16.17 -4.17
CA VAL A 189 -13.06 15.15 -5.05
C VAL A 189 -13.40 13.74 -4.56
N ASP A 190 -13.33 13.50 -3.25
CA ASP A 190 -13.65 12.19 -2.66
C ASP A 190 -15.13 11.83 -2.88
N LEU A 191 -16.04 12.80 -2.83
CA LEU A 191 -17.46 12.59 -3.14
C LEU A 191 -17.67 12.23 -4.62
N VAL A 192 -16.98 12.91 -5.54
CA VAL A 192 -17.03 12.58 -6.98
C VAL A 192 -16.52 11.17 -7.23
N ASN A 193 -15.36 10.82 -6.65
CA ASN A 193 -14.79 9.48 -6.80
C ASN A 193 -15.74 8.40 -6.27
N ARG A 194 -16.35 8.61 -5.11
CA ARG A 194 -17.34 7.69 -4.54
C ARG A 194 -18.56 7.52 -5.45
N CYS A 195 -19.08 8.63 -6.00
CA CYS A 195 -20.24 8.59 -6.91
C CYS A 195 -19.90 7.79 -8.19
N ILE A 196 -18.70 7.98 -8.74
CA ILE A 196 -18.23 7.25 -9.93
C ILE A 196 -18.04 5.76 -9.60
N GLU A 197 -17.38 5.43 -8.50
CA GLU A 197 -17.13 4.05 -8.07
C GLU A 197 -18.45 3.29 -7.83
N GLU A 198 -19.42 3.92 -7.14
CA GLU A 198 -20.75 3.36 -6.90
C GLU A 198 -21.47 3.06 -8.23
N ASN A 199 -21.49 4.03 -9.16
CA ASN A 199 -22.13 3.89 -10.45
C ASN A 199 -21.47 2.80 -11.32
N LEU A 200 -20.13 2.80 -11.41
CA LEU A 200 -19.41 1.81 -12.23
C LEU A 200 -19.56 0.39 -11.66
N THR A 201 -19.55 0.24 -10.33
CA THR A 201 -19.75 -1.05 -9.69
C THR A 201 -21.18 -1.56 -9.92
N ALA A 202 -22.17 -0.67 -9.85
CA ALA A 202 -23.58 -0.99 -10.03
C ALA A 202 -24.10 -0.73 -11.47
N VAL A 203 -23.24 -0.54 -12.46
CA VAL A 203 -23.65 -0.10 -13.81
C VAL A 203 -24.67 -1.01 -14.47
N ARG A 204 -24.58 -2.33 -14.22
CA ARG A 204 -25.58 -3.30 -14.73
C ARG A 204 -26.95 -3.08 -14.11
N VAL A 205 -27.01 -2.73 -12.83
CA VAL A 205 -28.26 -2.39 -12.11
C VAL A 205 -28.83 -1.09 -12.68
N VAL A 206 -28.02 -0.04 -12.78
CA VAL A 206 -28.43 1.26 -13.38
C VAL A 206 -29.04 1.05 -14.76
N LYS A 207 -28.38 0.25 -15.60
CA LYS A 207 -28.86 -0.08 -16.95
C LYS A 207 -30.15 -0.89 -16.94
N SER A 208 -30.27 -1.92 -16.09
CA SER A 208 -31.45 -2.79 -16.02
C SER A 208 -32.70 -2.07 -15.50
N TYR A 209 -32.51 -1.08 -14.62
CA TYR A 209 -33.62 -0.27 -14.11
C TYR A 209 -33.85 1.04 -14.90
N VAL A 210 -33.10 1.27 -16.00
CA VAL A 210 -33.21 2.47 -16.86
C VAL A 210 -33.05 3.78 -16.06
N ARG A 211 -32.13 3.79 -15.07
CA ARG A 211 -31.92 4.94 -14.17
C ARG A 211 -30.74 5.82 -14.56
N GLY A 212 -30.35 5.83 -15.83
CA GLY A 212 -29.23 6.63 -16.32
C GLY A 212 -29.40 8.12 -16.07
N ASP A 213 -30.60 8.68 -16.34
CA ASP A 213 -30.85 10.12 -16.16
C ASP A 213 -30.74 10.55 -14.69
N TYR A 214 -31.22 9.72 -13.77
CA TYR A 214 -31.09 9.95 -12.32
C TYR A 214 -29.62 10.00 -11.90
N GLU A 215 -28.78 9.07 -12.38
CA GLU A 215 -27.36 9.06 -12.06
C GLU A 215 -26.62 10.26 -12.69
N ILE A 216 -27.02 10.72 -13.87
CA ILE A 216 -26.49 11.94 -14.50
C ILE A 216 -26.80 13.17 -13.65
N GLU A 217 -28.03 13.31 -13.18
CA GLU A 217 -28.44 14.42 -12.30
C GLU A 217 -27.68 14.37 -10.96
N LYS A 218 -27.62 13.20 -10.31
CA LYS A 218 -26.87 12.96 -9.06
C LYS A 218 -25.39 13.34 -9.23
N PHE A 219 -24.75 12.89 -10.31
CA PHE A 219 -23.37 13.25 -10.64
C PHE A 219 -23.22 14.75 -10.89
N GLY A 220 -24.18 15.37 -11.60
CA GLY A 220 -24.20 16.81 -11.86
C GLY A 220 -24.08 17.63 -10.58
N HIS A 221 -24.89 17.32 -9.56
CA HIS A 221 -24.85 18.00 -8.25
C HIS A 221 -23.49 17.85 -7.56
N VAL A 222 -22.92 16.66 -7.57
CA VAL A 222 -21.62 16.39 -6.93
C VAL A 222 -20.49 17.10 -7.69
N ASN A 223 -20.54 17.12 -9.02
CA ASN A 223 -19.59 17.79 -9.89
C ASN A 223 -19.65 19.32 -9.74
N ASP A 224 -20.85 19.90 -9.64
CA ASP A 224 -21.04 21.34 -9.39
C ASP A 224 -20.49 21.75 -8.01
N ASN A 225 -20.67 20.91 -7.00
CA ASN A 225 -20.05 21.12 -5.69
C ASN A 225 -18.51 21.14 -5.81
N LEU A 226 -17.91 20.18 -6.53
CA LEU A 226 -16.45 20.15 -6.78
C LEU A 226 -16.00 21.42 -7.51
N LYS A 227 -16.72 21.84 -8.55
CA LYS A 227 -16.45 23.07 -9.28
C LYS A 227 -16.42 24.26 -8.33
N ASN A 228 -17.46 24.44 -7.52
CA ASN A 228 -17.60 25.56 -6.60
C ASN A 228 -16.50 25.61 -5.53
N GLU A 229 -16.16 24.46 -4.94
CA GLU A 229 -15.08 24.39 -3.95
C GLU A 229 -13.69 24.57 -4.60
N SER A 230 -13.50 24.10 -5.84
CA SER A 230 -12.29 24.35 -6.62
C SER A 230 -12.12 25.84 -6.96
N GLU A 231 -13.16 26.51 -7.41
CA GLU A 231 -13.14 27.95 -7.71
C GLU A 231 -12.75 28.77 -6.46
N LYS A 232 -13.31 28.44 -5.27
CA LYS A 232 -12.95 29.10 -4.02
C LYS A 232 -11.50 28.83 -3.59
N ALA A 233 -10.99 27.62 -3.81
CA ALA A 233 -9.63 27.25 -3.47
C ALA A 233 -8.61 27.90 -4.41
N PHE A 234 -8.82 27.75 -5.72
CA PHE A 234 -7.92 28.30 -6.73
C PHE A 234 -8.01 29.82 -6.83
N GLY A 235 -9.18 30.43 -6.59
CA GLY A 235 -9.35 31.89 -6.62
C GLY A 235 -8.41 32.62 -5.65
N ILE A 236 -8.10 32.01 -4.49
CA ILE A 236 -7.08 32.57 -3.56
C ILE A 236 -5.68 32.10 -3.93
N ALA A 237 -5.52 30.83 -4.34
CA ALA A 237 -4.21 30.30 -4.68
C ALA A 237 -3.56 31.05 -5.85
N VAL A 238 -4.33 31.49 -6.82
CA VAL A 238 -3.87 32.29 -7.97
C VAL A 238 -3.25 33.63 -7.53
N LEU A 239 -3.70 34.21 -6.41
CA LEU A 239 -3.13 35.46 -5.90
C LEU A 239 -1.68 35.33 -5.43
N ASN A 240 -1.19 34.10 -5.20
CA ASN A 240 0.18 33.87 -4.73
C ASN A 240 1.23 34.45 -5.70
N MET A 241 1.13 34.16 -7.00
CA MET A 241 2.10 34.65 -7.98
C MET A 241 2.08 36.19 -8.14
N PRO A 242 0.90 36.85 -8.34
CA PRO A 242 0.83 38.31 -8.40
C PRO A 242 1.32 39.00 -7.13
N ALA A 243 0.99 38.46 -5.93
CA ALA A 243 1.46 39.02 -4.67
C ALA A 243 2.99 38.97 -4.54
N MET A 244 3.57 37.83 -4.91
CA MET A 244 5.03 37.65 -4.97
C MET A 244 5.69 38.63 -5.95
N GLN A 245 5.14 38.73 -7.17
CA GLN A 245 5.65 39.65 -8.18
C GLN A 245 5.53 41.11 -7.75
N PHE A 246 4.44 41.48 -7.10
CA PHE A 246 4.24 42.83 -6.57
C PHE A 246 5.34 43.18 -5.54
N VAL A 247 5.60 42.31 -4.57
CA VAL A 247 6.68 42.54 -3.57
C VAL A 247 8.04 42.61 -4.27
N MET A 248 8.30 41.71 -5.22
CA MET A 248 9.56 41.68 -5.97
C MET A 248 9.79 42.98 -6.73
N TYR A 249 8.82 43.42 -7.56
CA TYR A 249 8.96 44.66 -8.34
C TYR A 249 8.99 45.91 -7.44
N SER A 250 8.21 45.96 -6.36
CA SER A 250 8.27 47.06 -5.40
C SER A 250 9.65 47.15 -4.72
N THR A 251 10.24 45.99 -4.39
CA THR A 251 11.59 45.91 -3.82
C THR A 251 12.63 46.40 -4.83
N ILE A 252 12.55 45.96 -6.09
CA ILE A 252 13.43 46.41 -7.17
C ILE A 252 13.32 47.92 -7.39
N LEU A 253 12.09 48.49 -7.46
CA LEU A 253 11.88 49.91 -7.57
C LEU A 253 12.47 50.71 -6.41
N GLY A 254 12.28 50.24 -5.16
CA GLY A 254 12.87 50.83 -3.97
C GLY A 254 14.39 50.84 -4.04
N ILE A 255 15.00 49.74 -4.44
CA ILE A 255 16.46 49.63 -4.60
C ILE A 255 16.98 50.53 -5.72
N LEU A 256 16.28 50.65 -6.86
CA LEU A 256 16.66 51.55 -7.95
C LEU A 256 16.58 53.03 -7.53
N LEU A 257 15.54 53.43 -6.77
CA LEU A 257 15.37 54.77 -6.29
C LEU A 257 16.45 55.16 -5.22
N ILE A 258 16.69 54.28 -4.26
CA ILE A 258 17.69 54.55 -3.20
C ILE A 258 19.10 54.41 -3.78
N GLY A 259 19.37 53.33 -4.56
CA GLY A 259 20.65 53.09 -5.20
C GLY A 259 21.03 54.17 -6.21
N GLY A 260 20.06 54.67 -7.02
CA GLY A 260 20.28 55.80 -7.91
C GLY A 260 20.70 57.09 -7.18
N ARG A 261 20.10 57.36 -5.99
CA ARG A 261 20.52 58.48 -5.11
C ARG A 261 21.94 58.27 -4.57
N LEU A 262 22.28 57.04 -4.16
CA LEU A 262 23.62 56.72 -3.64
C LEU A 262 24.68 56.83 -4.73
N ILE A 263 24.38 56.45 -5.97
CA ILE A 263 25.28 56.62 -7.16
C ILE A 263 25.47 58.12 -7.42
N ASN A 264 24.42 58.89 -7.46
CA ASN A 264 24.51 60.34 -7.72
C ASN A 264 25.29 61.10 -6.63
N SER A 265 25.27 60.56 -5.39
CA SER A 265 26.08 61.11 -4.27
C SER A 265 27.51 60.53 -4.22
N GLY A 266 27.90 59.70 -5.15
CA GLY A 266 29.25 59.06 -5.20
C GLY A 266 29.50 57.99 -4.12
N GLN A 267 28.42 57.55 -3.41
CA GLN A 267 28.54 56.52 -2.32
C GLN A 267 28.41 55.11 -2.82
N MET A 268 28.09 54.89 -4.09
CA MET A 268 27.88 53.59 -4.70
C MET A 268 28.25 53.61 -6.18
N MET A 269 28.80 52.48 -6.68
CA MET A 269 29.12 52.32 -8.11
C MET A 269 27.94 51.61 -8.86
N ILE A 270 27.91 51.73 -10.17
CA ILE A 270 26.84 51.17 -11.04
C ILE A 270 26.85 49.64 -10.99
N GLY A 271 28.03 49.02 -11.05
CA GLY A 271 28.17 47.56 -10.98
C GLY A 271 27.74 46.99 -9.62
N GLN A 272 28.00 47.73 -8.54
CA GLN A 272 27.49 47.37 -7.20
C GLN A 272 25.96 47.34 -7.17
N LEU A 273 25.26 48.33 -7.77
CA LEU A 273 23.81 48.34 -7.86
C LEU A 273 23.27 47.16 -8.69
N THR A 274 23.91 46.84 -9.82
CA THR A 274 23.53 45.71 -10.69
C THR A 274 23.68 44.38 -9.97
N SER A 275 24.77 44.20 -9.24
CA SER A 275 25.03 43.03 -8.40
C SER A 275 23.99 42.90 -7.28
N PHE A 276 23.65 44.02 -6.62
CA PHE A 276 22.65 44.06 -5.57
C PHE A 276 21.27 43.62 -6.09
N LEU A 277 20.83 44.11 -7.25
CA LEU A 277 19.59 43.69 -7.91
C LEU A 277 19.58 42.19 -8.20
N SER A 278 20.71 41.63 -8.63
CA SER A 278 20.83 40.18 -8.86
C SER A 278 20.66 39.39 -7.58
N TYR A 279 21.24 39.84 -6.45
CA TYR A 279 21.07 39.19 -5.15
C TYR A 279 19.64 39.25 -4.65
N VAL A 280 18.91 40.34 -4.89
CA VAL A 280 17.47 40.46 -4.57
C VAL A 280 16.67 39.38 -5.27
N LEU A 281 16.90 39.21 -6.58
CA LEU A 281 16.21 38.19 -7.36
C LEU A 281 16.52 36.77 -6.85
N LEU A 282 17.77 36.48 -6.50
CA LEU A 282 18.20 35.19 -5.95
C LEU A 282 17.54 34.91 -4.58
N ILE A 283 17.49 35.91 -3.70
CA ILE A 283 16.88 35.80 -2.36
C ILE A 283 15.37 35.54 -2.49
N LEU A 284 14.66 36.33 -3.28
CA LEU A 284 13.21 36.22 -3.43
C LEU A 284 12.82 34.89 -4.10
N ASN A 285 13.56 34.44 -5.14
CA ASN A 285 13.34 33.13 -5.75
C ASN A 285 13.59 31.98 -4.76
N SER A 286 14.62 32.08 -3.90
CA SER A 286 14.90 31.08 -2.88
C SER A 286 13.77 30.95 -1.87
N LEU A 287 13.16 32.07 -1.51
CA LEU A 287 12.01 32.07 -0.60
C LEU A 287 10.77 31.40 -1.22
N MET A 288 10.52 31.65 -2.52
CA MET A 288 9.45 30.96 -3.25
C MET A 288 9.64 29.46 -3.33
N MET A 289 10.88 29.01 -3.61
CA MET A 289 11.21 27.57 -3.61
C MET A 289 10.97 26.90 -2.25
N MET A 290 11.28 27.60 -1.17
CA MET A 290 11.10 27.10 0.20
C MET A 290 9.62 26.87 0.54
N SER A 291 8.71 27.72 0.05
CA SER A 291 7.27 27.53 0.21
C SER A 291 6.77 26.22 -0.42
N ASN A 292 7.25 25.88 -1.61
CA ASN A 292 6.88 24.63 -2.29
C ASN A 292 7.40 23.38 -1.55
N VAL A 293 8.60 23.47 -0.98
CA VAL A 293 9.17 22.38 -0.17
C VAL A 293 8.34 22.09 1.06
N PHE A 294 7.80 23.12 1.70
CA PHE A 294 6.97 22.95 2.90
C PHE A 294 5.72 22.11 2.62
N LEU A 295 5.02 22.35 1.50
CA LEU A 295 3.87 21.55 1.07
C LEU A 295 4.25 20.09 0.79
N LEU A 296 5.39 19.89 0.10
CA LEU A 296 5.90 18.55 -0.20
C LEU A 296 6.24 17.77 1.07
N MET A 297 6.90 18.43 2.04
CA MET A 297 7.23 17.83 3.34
C MET A 297 5.99 17.45 4.14
N THR A 298 4.96 18.29 4.17
CA THR A 298 3.72 18.00 4.90
C THR A 298 3.05 16.73 4.37
N ARG A 299 2.95 16.57 3.05
CA ARG A 299 2.41 15.36 2.42
C ARG A 299 3.26 14.13 2.73
N SER A 300 4.58 14.27 2.63
CA SER A 300 5.52 13.19 2.91
C SER A 300 5.47 12.73 4.38
N LEU A 301 5.29 13.66 5.33
CA LEU A 301 5.13 13.33 6.75
C LEU A 301 3.88 12.50 7.02
N ALA A 302 2.75 12.85 6.43
CA ALA A 302 1.51 12.09 6.55
C ALA A 302 1.64 10.68 5.94
N SER A 303 2.30 10.57 4.78
CA SER A 303 2.60 9.28 4.14
C SER A 303 3.54 8.43 5.01
N ALA A 304 4.58 9.04 5.58
CA ALA A 304 5.51 8.39 6.49
C ALA A 304 4.82 7.82 7.73
N GLU A 305 3.85 8.55 8.31
CA GLU A 305 3.07 8.07 9.45
C GLU A 305 2.25 6.82 9.10
N ARG A 306 1.61 6.81 7.92
CA ARG A 306 0.83 5.64 7.47
C ARG A 306 1.69 4.41 7.22
N ILE A 307 2.87 4.59 6.61
CA ILE A 307 3.85 3.52 6.38
C ILE A 307 4.37 2.98 7.71
N MET A 308 4.72 3.86 8.65
CA MET A 308 5.22 3.42 9.95
C MET A 308 4.18 2.64 10.74
N LYS A 309 2.88 2.94 10.60
CA LYS A 309 1.81 2.12 11.20
C LYS A 309 1.81 0.68 10.69
N VAL A 310 2.18 0.43 9.42
CA VAL A 310 2.34 -0.93 8.91
C VAL A 310 3.61 -1.57 9.46
N ILE A 311 4.73 -0.87 9.41
CA ILE A 311 6.02 -1.45 9.86
C ILE A 311 6.01 -1.75 11.36
N ASP A 312 5.33 -0.93 12.16
CA ASP A 312 5.29 -1.03 13.63
C ASP A 312 4.17 -1.93 14.16
N GLU A 313 3.26 -2.37 13.28
CA GLU A 313 2.17 -3.26 13.69
C GLU A 313 2.72 -4.53 14.36
N PRO A 314 2.34 -4.84 15.61
CA PRO A 314 2.78 -6.05 16.28
C PRO A 314 2.20 -7.30 15.59
N ILE A 315 3.04 -8.29 15.39
CA ILE A 315 2.61 -9.60 14.87
C ILE A 315 2.08 -10.40 16.06
N ASP A 316 0.84 -10.88 15.96
CA ASP A 316 0.18 -11.62 17.03
C ASP A 316 0.54 -13.11 17.04
N ILE A 317 0.82 -13.70 15.86
CA ILE A 317 1.22 -15.10 15.72
C ILE A 317 2.73 -15.16 15.51
N THR A 318 3.44 -15.68 16.53
CA THR A 318 4.90 -15.83 16.53
C THR A 318 5.29 -17.28 16.86
N ASP A 319 6.53 -17.64 16.54
CA ASP A 319 7.12 -18.95 16.85
C ASP A 319 7.95 -18.94 18.15
N GLU A 320 7.79 -17.92 19.02
CA GLU A 320 8.59 -17.77 20.24
C GLU A 320 8.53 -18.98 21.19
N ASN A 321 7.37 -19.66 21.25
CA ASN A 321 7.17 -20.85 22.08
C ASN A 321 7.14 -22.14 21.25
N ALA A 322 7.49 -22.09 19.98
CA ALA A 322 7.45 -23.24 19.09
C ALA A 322 8.59 -24.23 19.41
N LYS A 323 8.26 -25.49 19.37
CA LYS A 323 9.20 -26.62 19.46
C LYS A 323 9.43 -27.13 18.05
N ASP A 324 10.63 -27.59 17.72
CA ASP A 324 10.94 -28.13 16.39
C ASP A 324 10.30 -29.53 16.22
N ILE A 325 9.00 -29.53 15.98
CA ILE A 325 8.16 -30.73 15.85
C ILE A 325 7.31 -30.64 14.57
N GLU A 326 6.97 -31.81 14.03
CA GLU A 326 6.15 -31.95 12.82
C GLU A 326 4.83 -32.66 13.15
N VAL A 327 3.78 -32.38 12.42
CA VAL A 327 2.51 -33.11 12.46
C VAL A 327 2.67 -34.46 11.79
N LYS A 328 2.34 -35.54 12.51
CA LYS A 328 2.57 -36.93 12.06
C LYS A 328 1.32 -37.61 11.51
N LYS A 329 0.20 -37.51 12.22
CA LYS A 329 -1.02 -38.27 11.95
C LYS A 329 -2.20 -37.38 11.50
N GLY A 330 -2.31 -36.17 12.04
CA GLY A 330 -3.40 -35.25 11.77
C GLY A 330 -4.66 -35.53 12.60
N GLU A 331 -4.51 -36.01 13.84
CA GLU A 331 -5.55 -36.07 14.87
C GLU A 331 -5.82 -34.64 15.37
N ILE A 332 -7.08 -34.25 15.56
CA ILE A 332 -7.45 -32.89 15.93
C ILE A 332 -8.38 -32.90 17.15
N GLU A 333 -8.07 -32.06 18.14
CA GLU A 333 -8.86 -31.93 19.36
C GLU A 333 -9.13 -30.43 19.65
N PHE A 334 -10.38 -30.10 19.89
CA PHE A 334 -10.83 -28.80 20.38
C PHE A 334 -11.29 -28.95 21.84
N ASN A 335 -10.70 -28.15 22.74
CA ASN A 335 -10.98 -28.18 24.16
C ASN A 335 -11.48 -26.82 24.65
N HIS A 336 -12.79 -26.70 24.87
CA HIS A 336 -13.46 -25.51 25.38
C HIS A 336 -13.03 -24.22 24.66
N VAL A 337 -13.04 -24.25 23.30
CA VAL A 337 -12.54 -23.16 22.46
C VAL A 337 -13.54 -22.03 22.34
N TRP A 338 -13.06 -20.83 22.60
CA TRP A 338 -13.78 -19.56 22.41
C TRP A 338 -12.99 -18.68 21.46
N PHE A 339 -13.68 -17.98 20.56
CA PHE A 339 -13.01 -17.10 19.59
C PHE A 339 -13.83 -15.85 19.29
N LYS A 340 -13.14 -14.73 19.06
CA LYS A 340 -13.67 -13.46 18.51
C LYS A 340 -12.63 -12.77 17.66
N TYR A 341 -13.07 -12.17 16.52
CA TYR A 341 -12.18 -11.46 15.61
C TYR A 341 -11.60 -10.14 16.16
N LYS A 342 -12.28 -9.50 17.09
CA LYS A 342 -11.81 -8.27 17.75
C LYS A 342 -11.81 -8.48 19.25
N TYR A 343 -10.66 -8.23 19.90
CA TYR A 343 -10.55 -8.35 21.37
C TYR A 343 -11.56 -7.47 22.12
N THR A 344 -11.96 -6.32 21.50
CA THR A 344 -12.96 -5.38 22.05
C THR A 344 -14.40 -5.82 21.83
N ALA A 345 -14.66 -6.84 20.99
CA ALA A 345 -16.03 -7.32 20.76
C ALA A 345 -16.62 -7.92 22.04
N LYS A 346 -17.90 -7.63 22.31
CA LYS A 346 -18.63 -8.16 23.48
C LYS A 346 -18.99 -9.63 23.30
N GLU A 347 -19.34 -10.02 22.08
CA GLU A 347 -19.81 -11.36 21.75
C GLU A 347 -18.71 -12.22 21.16
N TYR A 348 -18.75 -13.49 21.46
CA TYR A 348 -17.89 -14.51 20.86
C TYR A 348 -18.52 -15.05 19.58
N VAL A 349 -17.70 -15.28 18.58
CA VAL A 349 -18.10 -15.92 17.32
C VAL A 349 -18.14 -17.43 17.47
N LEU A 350 -17.23 -18.00 18.29
CA LEU A 350 -17.26 -19.38 18.75
C LEU A 350 -17.33 -19.38 20.28
N SER A 351 -18.19 -20.23 20.84
CA SER A 351 -18.47 -20.28 22.28
C SER A 351 -18.46 -21.73 22.78
N ASP A 352 -17.45 -22.08 23.57
CA ASP A 352 -17.33 -23.39 24.24
C ASP A 352 -17.38 -24.59 23.28
N VAL A 353 -16.58 -24.51 22.23
CA VAL A 353 -16.51 -25.56 21.21
C VAL A 353 -15.54 -26.66 21.66
N SER A 354 -16.06 -27.89 21.75
CA SER A 354 -15.30 -29.08 22.12
C SER A 354 -15.67 -30.27 21.24
N PHE A 355 -14.69 -30.88 20.57
CA PHE A 355 -14.84 -32.11 19.80
C PHE A 355 -13.48 -32.76 19.51
N HIS A 356 -13.52 -34.00 19.04
CA HIS A 356 -12.35 -34.79 18.68
C HIS A 356 -12.51 -35.40 17.28
N ILE A 357 -11.44 -35.37 16.47
CA ILE A 357 -11.35 -35.98 15.13
C ILE A 357 -10.16 -36.93 15.13
N ASN A 358 -10.40 -38.22 14.88
CA ASN A 358 -9.31 -39.20 14.77
C ASN A 358 -8.53 -39.03 13.45
N ALA A 359 -7.25 -39.43 13.47
CA ALA A 359 -6.41 -39.43 12.28
C ALA A 359 -7.03 -40.28 11.16
N GLY A 360 -6.99 -39.78 9.92
CA GLY A 360 -7.56 -40.46 8.74
C GLY A 360 -9.08 -40.37 8.61
N GLN A 361 -9.80 -39.86 9.62
CA GLN A 361 -11.24 -39.74 9.64
C GLN A 361 -11.75 -38.68 8.65
N THR A 362 -12.89 -38.95 8.03
CA THR A 362 -13.62 -37.95 7.24
C THR A 362 -14.73 -37.34 8.10
N VAL A 363 -14.66 -36.03 8.32
CA VAL A 363 -15.62 -35.29 9.15
C VAL A 363 -16.39 -34.29 8.32
N GLY A 364 -17.71 -34.33 8.41
CA GLY A 364 -18.59 -33.31 7.84
C GLY A 364 -18.92 -32.24 8.87
N ILE A 365 -18.89 -30.97 8.50
CA ILE A 365 -19.37 -29.87 9.33
C ILE A 365 -20.56 -29.20 8.62
N ILE A 366 -21.71 -29.20 9.27
CA ILE A 366 -22.94 -28.66 8.72
C ILE A 366 -23.58 -27.68 9.71
N GLY A 367 -24.42 -26.77 9.22
CA GLY A 367 -25.14 -25.78 10.01
C GLY A 367 -25.65 -24.65 9.14
N GLN A 368 -26.52 -23.83 9.68
CA GLN A 368 -27.10 -22.70 8.96
C GLN A 368 -26.03 -21.68 8.52
N THR A 369 -26.36 -20.83 7.55
CA THR A 369 -25.50 -19.70 7.17
C THR A 369 -25.27 -18.79 8.39
N GLY A 370 -24.02 -18.43 8.66
CA GLY A 370 -23.66 -17.63 9.85
C GLY A 370 -23.37 -18.45 11.12
N SER A 371 -23.45 -19.79 11.10
CA SER A 371 -23.14 -20.64 12.27
C SER A 371 -21.63 -20.78 12.58
N SER A 372 -20.76 -19.97 11.96
CA SER A 372 -19.32 -19.86 12.23
C SER A 372 -18.45 -21.05 11.80
N LYS A 373 -18.91 -21.86 10.84
CA LYS A 373 -18.16 -23.02 10.31
C LYS A 373 -16.77 -22.66 9.76
N THR A 374 -16.72 -21.65 8.87
CA THR A 374 -15.46 -21.15 8.30
C THR A 374 -14.51 -20.64 9.39
N THR A 375 -15.04 -19.93 10.40
CA THR A 375 -14.25 -19.47 11.54
C THR A 375 -13.61 -20.64 12.29
N LEU A 376 -14.35 -21.72 12.50
CA LEU A 376 -13.87 -22.91 13.20
C LEU A 376 -12.64 -23.50 12.51
N ILE A 377 -12.72 -23.72 11.20
CA ILE A 377 -11.61 -24.36 10.47
C ILE A 377 -10.39 -23.46 10.29
N GLN A 378 -10.54 -22.15 10.34
CA GLN A 378 -9.42 -21.22 10.27
C GLN A 378 -8.51 -21.26 11.50
N LEU A 379 -9.01 -21.78 12.63
CA LEU A 379 -8.22 -21.95 13.83
C LEU A 379 -7.30 -23.18 13.75
N ILE A 380 -7.63 -24.21 12.96
CA ILE A 380 -6.85 -25.44 12.82
C ILE A 380 -5.45 -25.18 12.25
N PRO A 381 -5.27 -24.49 11.11
CA PRO A 381 -3.95 -24.10 10.58
C PRO A 381 -3.37 -22.85 11.29
N ARG A 382 -3.93 -22.47 12.44
CA ARG A 382 -3.53 -21.29 13.19
C ARG A 382 -3.47 -20.03 12.31
N LEU A 383 -4.54 -19.77 11.52
CA LEU A 383 -4.69 -18.48 10.82
C LEU A 383 -5.08 -17.38 11.81
N TYR A 384 -5.76 -17.78 12.89
CA TYR A 384 -6.04 -16.98 14.09
C TYR A 384 -5.77 -17.84 15.34
N ASP A 385 -5.45 -17.23 16.45
CA ASP A 385 -5.34 -17.89 17.75
C ASP A 385 -6.68 -17.88 18.49
N ALA A 386 -7.02 -18.99 19.15
CA ALA A 386 -8.20 -19.07 20.03
C ALA A 386 -8.08 -18.04 21.16
N THR A 387 -9.21 -17.38 21.49
CA THR A 387 -9.28 -16.39 22.58
C THR A 387 -9.20 -17.08 23.95
N LYS A 388 -9.84 -18.25 24.09
CA LYS A 388 -9.79 -19.11 25.27
C LYS A 388 -9.86 -20.58 24.83
N GLY A 389 -9.46 -21.49 25.71
CA GLY A 389 -9.36 -22.91 25.39
C GLY A 389 -8.10 -23.24 24.59
N GLU A 390 -8.01 -24.45 24.10
CA GLU A 390 -6.86 -24.93 23.34
C GLU A 390 -7.28 -25.82 22.17
N ILE A 391 -6.46 -25.78 21.12
CA ILE A 391 -6.59 -26.67 19.97
C ILE A 391 -5.33 -27.49 19.89
N LYS A 392 -5.49 -28.79 19.78
CA LYS A 392 -4.36 -29.72 19.69
C LYS A 392 -4.39 -30.47 18.37
N ILE A 393 -3.20 -30.73 17.84
CA ILE A 393 -2.98 -31.63 16.71
C ILE A 393 -1.98 -32.69 17.18
N ASP A 394 -2.31 -33.96 16.98
CA ASP A 394 -1.53 -35.09 17.50
C ASP A 394 -1.24 -34.99 19.03
N GLY A 395 -2.20 -34.44 19.80
CA GLY A 395 -2.10 -34.24 21.24
C GLY A 395 -1.26 -33.02 21.66
N ILE A 396 -0.66 -32.28 20.73
CA ILE A 396 0.20 -31.12 21.00
C ILE A 396 -0.56 -29.84 20.64
N ASN A 397 -0.48 -28.80 21.48
CA ASN A 397 -1.14 -27.51 21.21
C ASN A 397 -0.60 -26.87 19.93
N VAL A 398 -1.48 -26.36 19.09
CA VAL A 398 -1.11 -25.70 17.81
C VAL A 398 -0.14 -24.53 17.99
N LYS A 399 -0.10 -23.90 19.18
CA LYS A 399 0.84 -22.82 19.52
C LYS A 399 2.27 -23.31 19.76
N GLU A 400 2.47 -24.59 19.99
CA GLU A 400 3.79 -25.20 20.22
C GLU A 400 4.46 -25.66 18.92
N TYR A 401 3.72 -25.72 17.81
CA TYR A 401 4.28 -25.99 16.50
C TYR A 401 4.87 -24.72 15.87
N PRO A 402 6.02 -24.83 15.14
CA PRO A 402 6.40 -23.80 14.20
C PRO A 402 5.27 -23.60 13.18
N VAL A 403 4.86 -22.37 12.95
CA VAL A 403 3.73 -22.05 12.05
C VAL A 403 3.92 -22.68 10.67
N ARG A 404 5.16 -22.73 10.18
CA ARG A 404 5.49 -23.36 8.91
C ARG A 404 5.20 -24.86 8.93
N HIS A 405 5.71 -25.60 9.91
CA HIS A 405 5.52 -27.06 10.01
C HIS A 405 4.04 -27.42 10.18
N LEU A 406 3.30 -26.63 10.98
CA LEU A 406 1.87 -26.81 11.14
C LEU A 406 1.14 -26.63 9.81
N ARG A 407 1.40 -25.52 9.10
CA ARG A 407 0.73 -25.20 7.85
C ARG A 407 1.19 -26.08 6.70
N ASP A 408 2.41 -26.59 6.71
CA ASP A 408 2.88 -27.54 5.69
C ASP A 408 2.11 -28.86 5.76
N ALA A 409 1.69 -29.29 6.95
CA ALA A 409 0.90 -30.51 7.16
C ALA A 409 -0.62 -30.32 6.91
N ILE A 410 -1.11 -29.09 6.76
CA ILE A 410 -2.53 -28.79 6.60
C ILE A 410 -2.75 -28.06 5.27
N SER A 411 -3.67 -28.54 4.46
CA SER A 411 -4.14 -27.85 3.26
C SER A 411 -5.58 -27.38 3.44
N VAL A 412 -5.85 -26.15 3.02
CA VAL A 412 -7.19 -25.57 3.08
C VAL A 412 -7.60 -25.13 1.69
N VAL A 413 -8.74 -25.60 1.22
CA VAL A 413 -9.43 -25.07 0.03
C VAL A 413 -10.52 -24.15 0.53
N LEU A 414 -10.32 -22.84 0.34
CA LEU A 414 -11.21 -21.79 0.84
C LEU A 414 -12.49 -21.71 0.00
N GLN A 415 -13.55 -21.17 0.57
CA GLN A 415 -14.81 -20.90 -0.13
C GLN A 415 -14.63 -20.00 -1.35
N LYS A 416 -13.84 -18.92 -1.25
CA LYS A 416 -13.41 -18.09 -2.38
C LYS A 416 -12.14 -18.65 -2.98
N ASN A 417 -12.28 -19.43 -4.04
CA ASN A 417 -11.17 -20.02 -4.77
C ASN A 417 -10.44 -18.97 -5.63
N THR A 418 -9.14 -18.84 -5.45
CA THR A 418 -8.31 -17.88 -6.18
C THR A 418 -7.19 -18.59 -6.95
N LEU A 419 -7.08 -18.28 -8.25
CA LEU A 419 -5.94 -18.66 -9.07
C LEU A 419 -5.07 -17.43 -9.32
N PHE A 420 -3.77 -17.66 -9.38
CA PHE A 420 -2.80 -16.62 -9.72
C PHE A 420 -2.62 -16.52 -11.23
N SER A 421 -2.28 -15.35 -11.73
CA SER A 421 -1.88 -15.16 -13.12
C SER A 421 -0.62 -15.99 -13.42
N GLY A 422 -0.59 -16.64 -14.59
CA GLY A 422 0.48 -17.55 -15.01
C GLY A 422 -0.09 -18.86 -15.51
N SER A 423 0.75 -19.87 -15.74
CA SER A 423 0.28 -21.16 -16.27
C SER A 423 -0.52 -21.97 -15.25
N LEU A 424 -1.31 -22.93 -15.74
CA LEU A 424 -2.02 -23.89 -14.88
C LEU A 424 -1.03 -24.72 -14.04
N ILE A 425 0.09 -25.14 -14.64
CA ILE A 425 1.11 -25.91 -13.93
C ILE A 425 1.77 -25.08 -12.80
N ASP A 426 2.01 -23.78 -13.01
CA ASP A 426 2.51 -22.89 -11.95
C ASP A 426 1.51 -22.78 -10.80
N ASN A 427 0.23 -22.67 -11.14
CA ASN A 427 -0.84 -22.66 -10.14
C ASN A 427 -0.91 -23.96 -9.33
N LEU A 428 -0.70 -25.11 -9.92
CA LEU A 428 -0.66 -26.41 -9.24
C LEU A 428 0.59 -26.55 -8.37
N ARG A 429 1.74 -26.09 -8.85
CA ARG A 429 3.01 -26.11 -8.10
C ARG A 429 3.06 -25.23 -6.85
N TRP A 430 2.06 -24.39 -6.63
CA TRP A 430 1.87 -23.76 -5.32
C TRP A 430 1.63 -24.78 -4.19
N GLY A 431 1.17 -25.99 -4.52
CA GLY A 431 1.06 -27.07 -3.58
C GLY A 431 2.42 -27.72 -3.24
N ASP A 432 3.21 -27.98 -4.30
CA ASP A 432 4.58 -28.50 -4.19
C ASP A 432 5.38 -28.02 -5.41
N GLU A 433 6.37 -27.14 -5.18
CA GLU A 433 7.22 -26.55 -6.21
C GLU A 433 8.01 -27.60 -7.00
N ASN A 434 8.40 -28.70 -6.32
CA ASN A 434 9.21 -29.78 -6.88
C ASN A 434 8.38 -30.95 -7.44
N ALA A 435 7.05 -30.82 -7.47
CA ALA A 435 6.18 -31.88 -7.94
C ALA A 435 6.51 -32.30 -9.38
N THR A 436 6.61 -33.62 -9.57
CA THR A 436 6.80 -34.24 -10.87
C THR A 436 5.52 -34.14 -11.70
N LEU A 437 5.64 -34.24 -13.02
CA LEU A 437 4.47 -34.26 -13.90
C LEU A 437 3.51 -35.42 -13.59
N ASN A 438 4.00 -36.57 -13.11
CA ASN A 438 3.16 -37.71 -12.75
C ASN A 438 2.33 -37.40 -11.49
N GLU A 439 2.94 -36.77 -10.47
CA GLU A 439 2.23 -36.35 -9.26
C GLU A 439 1.17 -35.28 -9.57
N ILE A 440 1.51 -34.33 -10.46
CA ILE A 440 0.56 -33.33 -10.94
C ILE A 440 -0.63 -33.99 -11.66
N LYS A 441 -0.38 -34.92 -12.54
CA LYS A 441 -1.44 -35.68 -13.25
C LYS A 441 -2.29 -36.49 -12.28
N GLU A 442 -1.68 -37.12 -11.28
CA GLU A 442 -2.41 -37.87 -10.25
C GLU A 442 -3.32 -36.95 -9.42
N ALA A 443 -2.81 -35.79 -8.93
CA ALA A 443 -3.61 -34.83 -8.23
C ALA A 443 -4.76 -34.28 -9.10
N CYS A 444 -4.51 -34.01 -10.38
CA CYS A 444 -5.52 -33.62 -11.35
C CYS A 444 -6.60 -34.70 -11.54
N SER A 445 -6.20 -35.97 -11.61
CA SER A 445 -7.13 -37.07 -11.71
C SER A 445 -8.02 -37.23 -10.46
N ILE A 446 -7.46 -37.07 -9.27
CA ILE A 446 -8.22 -37.12 -8.01
C ILE A 446 -9.26 -36.00 -7.96
N ALA A 447 -8.90 -34.79 -8.42
CA ALA A 447 -9.75 -33.61 -8.44
C ALA A 447 -10.60 -33.48 -9.72
N CYS A 448 -10.56 -34.50 -10.63
CA CYS A 448 -11.26 -34.50 -11.92
C CYS A 448 -10.89 -33.29 -12.82
N VAL A 449 -9.70 -32.73 -12.69
CA VAL A 449 -9.19 -31.64 -13.54
C VAL A 449 -8.87 -32.16 -14.95
N ASP A 450 -8.45 -33.42 -15.06
CA ASP A 450 -8.20 -34.14 -16.30
C ASP A 450 -9.40 -34.13 -17.25
N GLU A 451 -10.63 -34.10 -16.78
CA GLU A 451 -11.84 -34.04 -17.59
C GLU A 451 -11.93 -32.80 -18.50
N PHE A 452 -11.19 -31.74 -18.19
CA PHE A 452 -11.25 -30.49 -18.97
C PHE A 452 -9.89 -29.89 -19.35
N ILE A 453 -8.78 -30.43 -18.84
CA ILE A 453 -7.43 -29.95 -19.15
C ILE A 453 -7.16 -29.93 -20.66
N ASP A 454 -7.54 -30.99 -21.36
CA ASP A 454 -7.32 -31.11 -22.81
C ASP A 454 -8.16 -30.13 -23.64
N ARG A 455 -9.16 -29.51 -23.04
CA ARG A 455 -9.99 -28.46 -23.67
C ARG A 455 -9.43 -27.07 -23.48
N LEU A 456 -8.46 -26.90 -22.55
CA LEU A 456 -7.78 -25.62 -22.35
C LEU A 456 -6.70 -25.43 -23.40
N PRO A 457 -6.61 -24.26 -24.04
CA PRO A 457 -5.53 -23.96 -24.98
C PRO A 457 -4.16 -24.08 -24.30
N GLY A 458 -3.36 -25.08 -24.66
CA GLY A 458 -2.07 -25.36 -24.04
C GLY A 458 -2.09 -26.41 -22.91
N GLY A 459 -3.25 -27.00 -22.56
CA GLY A 459 -3.32 -28.05 -21.54
C GLY A 459 -2.81 -27.59 -20.16
N LEU A 460 -1.74 -28.22 -19.64
CA LEU A 460 -1.10 -27.82 -18.39
C LEU A 460 -0.39 -26.45 -18.47
N ASP A 461 0.03 -26.03 -19.65
CA ASP A 461 0.66 -24.72 -19.88
C ASP A 461 -0.37 -23.62 -20.20
N ALA A 462 -1.68 -23.92 -20.09
CA ALA A 462 -2.74 -22.95 -20.32
C ALA A 462 -2.61 -21.76 -19.37
N GLU A 463 -2.63 -20.55 -19.92
CA GLU A 463 -2.54 -19.32 -19.16
C GLU A 463 -3.82 -19.06 -18.34
N MET A 464 -3.63 -18.86 -17.04
CA MET A 464 -4.69 -18.44 -16.10
C MET A 464 -4.68 -16.91 -15.99
N GLY A 465 -5.82 -16.29 -16.27
CA GLY A 465 -6.00 -14.84 -16.04
C GLY A 465 -6.03 -14.51 -14.54
N GLN A 466 -5.95 -13.21 -14.25
CA GLN A 466 -6.04 -12.73 -12.88
C GLN A 466 -7.31 -13.27 -12.19
N GLU A 467 -7.16 -13.85 -11.00
CA GLU A 467 -8.23 -14.53 -10.26
C GLU A 467 -8.90 -15.70 -11.06
N GLY A 468 -8.29 -16.17 -12.13
CA GLY A 468 -8.84 -17.26 -12.96
C GLY A 468 -10.13 -16.87 -13.71
N VAL A 469 -10.22 -15.64 -14.24
CA VAL A 469 -11.42 -15.14 -14.96
C VAL A 469 -11.77 -15.92 -16.21
N ASN A 470 -10.83 -16.70 -16.76
CA ASN A 470 -10.98 -17.48 -17.99
C ASN A 470 -11.39 -18.94 -17.74
N VAL A 471 -11.64 -19.34 -16.49
CA VAL A 471 -12.14 -20.66 -16.12
C VAL A 471 -13.44 -20.58 -15.34
N SER A 472 -14.30 -21.59 -15.45
CA SER A 472 -15.56 -21.64 -14.71
C SER A 472 -15.34 -21.81 -13.20
N GLY A 473 -16.35 -21.45 -12.37
CA GLY A 473 -16.27 -21.62 -10.92
C GLY A 473 -15.94 -23.06 -10.50
N GLY A 474 -16.58 -24.07 -11.10
CA GLY A 474 -16.31 -25.47 -10.82
C GLY A 474 -14.93 -25.94 -11.29
N GLN A 475 -14.43 -25.44 -12.42
CA GLN A 475 -13.05 -25.70 -12.87
C GLN A 475 -12.04 -25.10 -11.88
N LYS A 476 -12.26 -23.86 -11.45
CA LYS A 476 -11.43 -23.17 -10.45
C LYS A 476 -11.38 -23.95 -9.13
N GLN A 477 -12.52 -24.42 -8.64
CA GLN A 477 -12.59 -25.23 -7.43
C GLN A 477 -11.76 -26.52 -7.56
N ARG A 478 -11.94 -27.26 -8.67
CA ARG A 478 -11.19 -28.50 -8.93
C ARG A 478 -9.68 -28.27 -9.02
N ILE A 479 -9.23 -27.20 -9.64
CA ILE A 479 -7.81 -26.81 -9.68
C ILE A 479 -7.29 -26.52 -8.25
N CYS A 480 -8.05 -25.80 -7.43
CA CYS A 480 -7.65 -25.52 -6.04
C CYS A 480 -7.62 -26.79 -5.17
N ILE A 481 -8.52 -27.76 -5.42
CA ILE A 481 -8.49 -29.08 -4.78
C ILE A 481 -7.23 -29.86 -5.20
N ALA A 482 -6.90 -29.90 -6.51
CA ALA A 482 -5.69 -30.55 -7.01
C ALA A 482 -4.42 -29.92 -6.39
N ARG A 483 -4.35 -28.58 -6.32
CA ARG A 483 -3.28 -27.84 -5.63
C ARG A 483 -3.13 -28.26 -4.17
N ALA A 484 -4.25 -28.39 -3.44
CA ALA A 484 -4.25 -28.75 -2.03
C ALA A 484 -3.79 -30.21 -1.82
N ILE A 485 -4.17 -31.12 -2.68
CA ILE A 485 -3.77 -32.54 -2.68
C ILE A 485 -2.27 -32.68 -2.99
N LEU A 486 -1.77 -31.91 -3.95
CA LEU A 486 -0.38 -31.97 -4.39
C LEU A 486 0.62 -31.67 -3.25
N LYS A 487 0.20 -30.90 -2.26
CA LYS A 487 0.97 -30.62 -1.04
C LYS A 487 1.15 -31.87 -0.16
N LYS A 488 0.40 -32.95 -0.37
CA LYS A 488 0.39 -34.20 0.43
C LYS A 488 0.17 -33.95 1.93
N PRO A 489 -0.87 -33.19 2.30
CA PRO A 489 -1.09 -32.81 3.69
C PRO A 489 -1.54 -34.01 4.55
N LYS A 490 -1.37 -33.90 5.87
CA LYS A 490 -1.97 -34.81 6.86
C LYS A 490 -3.44 -34.50 7.11
N VAL A 491 -3.82 -33.22 6.97
CA VAL A 491 -5.20 -32.73 7.12
C VAL A 491 -5.59 -31.94 5.88
N LEU A 492 -6.69 -32.31 5.23
CA LEU A 492 -7.30 -31.59 4.11
C LEU A 492 -8.63 -30.98 4.58
N ILE A 493 -8.75 -29.68 4.45
CA ILE A 493 -9.95 -28.92 4.78
C ILE A 493 -10.57 -28.37 3.50
N LEU A 494 -11.85 -28.70 3.27
CA LEU A 494 -12.63 -28.27 2.13
C LEU A 494 -13.79 -27.37 2.63
N ASP A 495 -13.63 -26.03 2.49
CA ASP A 495 -14.63 -25.05 2.95
C ASP A 495 -15.59 -24.70 1.80
N ASP A 496 -16.75 -25.34 1.78
CA ASP A 496 -17.80 -25.17 0.75
C ASP A 496 -17.25 -25.23 -0.69
N SER A 497 -16.14 -25.97 -0.83
CA SER A 497 -15.29 -25.97 -2.02
C SER A 497 -15.80 -26.89 -3.14
N THR A 498 -16.97 -27.49 -2.98
CA THR A 498 -17.65 -28.32 -3.99
C THR A 498 -19.00 -27.73 -4.43
N SER A 499 -19.38 -26.56 -3.89
CA SER A 499 -20.70 -25.94 -4.15
C SER A 499 -20.95 -25.55 -5.62
N ALA A 500 -19.90 -25.23 -6.37
CA ALA A 500 -19.97 -24.93 -7.81
C ALA A 500 -19.64 -26.14 -8.70
N VAL A 501 -19.38 -27.33 -8.12
CA VAL A 501 -19.17 -28.58 -8.83
C VAL A 501 -20.50 -29.35 -8.86
N ASP A 502 -20.79 -30.03 -9.97
CA ASP A 502 -21.95 -30.87 -10.07
C ASP A 502 -21.87 -32.09 -9.14
N THR A 503 -23.01 -32.62 -8.71
CA THR A 503 -23.11 -33.71 -7.72
C THR A 503 -22.40 -35.00 -8.17
N ALA A 504 -22.38 -35.29 -9.46
CA ALA A 504 -21.71 -36.49 -9.99
C ALA A 504 -20.18 -36.36 -9.87
N THR A 505 -19.64 -35.21 -10.25
CA THR A 505 -18.19 -34.92 -10.14
C THR A 505 -17.77 -34.83 -8.67
N GLU A 506 -18.58 -34.20 -7.78
CA GLU A 506 -18.32 -34.19 -6.34
C GLU A 506 -18.22 -35.63 -5.78
N GLY A 507 -19.14 -36.51 -6.17
CA GLY A 507 -19.10 -37.93 -5.79
C GLY A 507 -17.81 -38.64 -6.26
N LYS A 508 -17.35 -38.37 -7.47
CA LYS A 508 -16.07 -38.89 -7.99
C LYS A 508 -14.87 -38.42 -7.17
N ILE A 509 -14.80 -37.11 -6.87
CA ILE A 509 -13.71 -36.52 -6.07
C ILE A 509 -13.70 -37.15 -4.70
N ARG A 510 -14.84 -37.23 -4.01
CA ARG A 510 -14.97 -37.84 -2.69
C ARG A 510 -14.50 -39.29 -2.67
N ASN A 511 -14.97 -40.11 -3.64
CA ASN A 511 -14.57 -41.51 -3.75
C ASN A 511 -13.07 -41.66 -4.06
N ALA A 512 -12.51 -40.79 -4.88
CA ALA A 512 -11.08 -40.77 -5.17
C ALA A 512 -10.26 -40.40 -3.92
N LEU A 513 -10.68 -39.40 -3.17
CA LEU A 513 -10.05 -39.00 -1.90
C LEU A 513 -10.09 -40.13 -0.85
N ALA A 514 -11.21 -40.84 -0.73
CA ALA A 514 -11.37 -41.94 0.22
C ALA A 514 -10.48 -43.15 -0.18
N LYS A 515 -10.39 -43.49 -1.46
CA LYS A 515 -9.63 -44.65 -1.92
C LYS A 515 -8.13 -44.43 -2.03
N LYS A 516 -7.70 -43.25 -2.55
CA LYS A 516 -6.29 -42.96 -2.84
C LYS A 516 -5.55 -42.34 -1.67
N LEU A 517 -6.27 -41.68 -0.73
CA LEU A 517 -5.71 -40.96 0.40
C LEU A 517 -6.42 -41.35 1.71
N PRO A 518 -6.41 -42.67 2.10
CA PRO A 518 -7.14 -43.13 3.29
C PRO A 518 -6.59 -42.57 4.62
N ASP A 519 -5.28 -42.42 4.71
CA ASP A 519 -4.60 -41.97 5.94
C ASP A 519 -4.71 -40.45 6.19
N MET A 520 -5.24 -39.69 5.24
CA MET A 520 -5.41 -38.24 5.35
C MET A 520 -6.70 -37.94 6.12
N THR A 521 -6.62 -37.11 7.15
CA THR A 521 -7.81 -36.54 7.82
C THR A 521 -8.50 -35.54 6.90
N LYS A 522 -9.79 -35.67 6.71
CA LYS A 522 -10.57 -34.83 5.77
C LYS A 522 -11.69 -34.11 6.55
N ILE A 523 -11.72 -32.78 6.45
CA ILE A 523 -12.79 -31.96 7.03
C ILE A 523 -13.54 -31.29 5.88
N ILE A 524 -14.81 -31.58 5.74
CA ILE A 524 -15.68 -31.09 4.67
C ILE A 524 -16.75 -30.19 5.28
N ILE A 525 -16.64 -28.89 5.03
CA ILE A 525 -17.75 -27.97 5.29
C ILE A 525 -18.66 -27.96 4.08
N ALA A 526 -19.91 -28.26 4.28
CA ALA A 526 -20.90 -28.20 3.21
C ALA A 526 -22.23 -27.60 3.70
N GLN A 527 -22.95 -27.04 2.76
CA GLN A 527 -24.34 -26.61 2.97
C GLN A 527 -25.31 -27.73 2.62
N ARG A 528 -24.88 -28.69 1.79
CA ARG A 528 -25.69 -29.83 1.35
C ARG A 528 -25.39 -31.07 2.20
N ILE A 529 -26.43 -31.73 2.68
CA ILE A 529 -26.29 -33.00 3.42
C ILE A 529 -25.68 -34.08 2.54
N SER A 530 -26.00 -34.12 1.23
CA SER A 530 -25.44 -35.08 0.29
C SER A 530 -23.92 -35.08 0.23
N SER A 531 -23.28 -33.95 0.54
CA SER A 531 -21.81 -33.82 0.56
C SER A 531 -21.18 -34.46 1.80
N VAL A 532 -21.90 -34.58 2.91
CA VAL A 532 -21.38 -35.02 4.22
C VAL A 532 -22.06 -36.28 4.78
N CYS A 533 -23.16 -36.77 4.20
CA CYS A 533 -23.89 -37.94 4.70
C CYS A 533 -23.05 -39.24 4.74
N HIS A 534 -21.95 -39.32 4.01
CA HIS A 534 -21.04 -40.44 4.01
C HIS A 534 -19.81 -40.24 4.92
N ALA A 535 -19.76 -39.14 5.68
CA ALA A 535 -18.67 -38.88 6.61
C ALA A 535 -18.76 -39.83 7.81
N ASP A 536 -17.59 -40.19 8.35
CA ASP A 536 -17.49 -41.04 9.54
C ASP A 536 -18.10 -40.34 10.77
N GLN A 537 -18.03 -39.02 10.78
CA GLN A 537 -18.58 -38.17 11.84
C GLN A 537 -19.13 -36.87 11.22
N ILE A 538 -20.26 -36.40 11.72
CA ILE A 538 -20.86 -35.12 11.33
C ILE A 538 -20.98 -34.26 12.57
N ILE A 539 -20.49 -33.03 12.49
CA ILE A 539 -20.58 -32.00 13.54
C ILE A 539 -21.60 -30.96 13.10
N ILE A 540 -22.62 -30.74 13.92
CA ILE A 540 -23.65 -29.73 13.69
C ILE A 540 -23.27 -28.47 14.45
N MET A 541 -23.15 -27.35 13.70
CA MET A 541 -22.85 -26.03 14.26
C MET A 541 -24.11 -25.17 14.27
N ASP A 542 -24.43 -24.60 15.44
CA ASP A 542 -25.48 -23.60 15.58
C ASP A 542 -25.04 -22.46 16.50
N GLY A 543 -25.26 -21.21 16.08
CA GLY A 543 -24.95 -20.01 16.86
C GLY A 543 -23.51 -19.98 17.40
N GLY A 544 -22.52 -20.53 16.67
CA GLY A 544 -21.11 -20.58 17.10
C GLY A 544 -20.81 -21.66 18.15
N ARG A 545 -21.69 -22.65 18.33
CA ARG A 545 -21.53 -23.80 19.24
C ARG A 545 -21.68 -25.11 18.49
N VAL A 546 -21.14 -26.18 19.07
CA VAL A 546 -21.45 -27.53 18.62
C VAL A 546 -22.79 -27.94 19.25
N ASP A 547 -23.79 -28.16 18.41
CA ASP A 547 -25.10 -28.61 18.84
C ASP A 547 -25.15 -30.14 19.01
N ALA A 548 -24.65 -30.88 18.05
CA ALA A 548 -24.61 -32.34 18.11
C ALA A 548 -23.44 -32.90 17.27
N ILE A 549 -23.03 -34.10 17.62
CA ILE A 549 -22.02 -34.88 16.90
C ILE A 549 -22.55 -36.31 16.72
N GLY A 550 -22.48 -36.85 15.51
CA GLY A 550 -22.94 -38.22 15.24
C GLY A 550 -22.73 -38.65 13.79
N THR A 551 -23.27 -39.80 13.44
CA THR A 551 -23.37 -40.28 12.06
C THR A 551 -24.65 -39.76 11.40
N HIS A 552 -24.73 -39.80 10.08
CA HIS A 552 -25.94 -39.42 9.33
C HIS A 552 -27.21 -40.06 9.91
N GLU A 553 -27.18 -41.37 10.10
CA GLU A 553 -28.35 -42.12 10.61
C GLU A 553 -28.73 -41.73 12.05
N SER A 554 -27.75 -41.50 12.94
CA SER A 554 -28.01 -41.12 14.32
C SER A 554 -28.60 -39.71 14.38
N LEU A 555 -28.06 -38.77 13.63
CA LEU A 555 -28.50 -37.38 13.63
C LEU A 555 -29.88 -37.18 13.00
N LEU A 556 -30.22 -37.97 11.97
CA LEU A 556 -31.58 -38.01 11.42
C LEU A 556 -32.64 -38.45 12.45
N ARG A 557 -32.24 -39.27 13.47
CA ARG A 557 -33.15 -39.73 14.50
C ARG A 557 -33.22 -38.79 15.71
N THR A 558 -32.13 -38.11 16.04
CA THR A 558 -31.97 -37.44 17.33
C THR A 558 -31.88 -35.93 17.26
N ASN A 559 -31.50 -35.36 16.12
CA ASN A 559 -31.24 -33.93 16.05
C ASN A 559 -32.22 -33.18 15.14
N LYS A 560 -32.97 -32.22 15.72
CA LYS A 560 -33.96 -31.44 15.00
C LYS A 560 -33.37 -30.56 13.90
N ILE A 561 -32.27 -29.89 14.16
CA ILE A 561 -31.62 -28.99 13.17
C ILE A 561 -31.23 -29.81 11.94
N TYR A 562 -30.65 -31.00 12.15
CA TYR A 562 -30.24 -31.86 11.04
C TYR A 562 -31.45 -32.38 10.25
N GLN A 563 -32.56 -32.72 10.92
CA GLN A 563 -33.81 -33.12 10.29
C GLN A 563 -34.40 -32.00 9.42
N GLU A 564 -34.49 -30.78 9.96
CA GLU A 564 -35.01 -29.61 9.26
C GLU A 564 -34.17 -29.32 7.98
N ILE A 565 -32.82 -29.38 8.07
CA ILE A 565 -31.94 -29.18 6.92
C ILE A 565 -32.17 -30.29 5.89
N TYR A 566 -32.33 -31.55 6.33
CA TYR A 566 -32.54 -32.69 5.47
C TYR A 566 -33.88 -32.62 4.72
N GLU A 567 -34.99 -32.33 5.44
CA GLU A 567 -36.32 -32.18 4.86
C GLU A 567 -36.37 -31.02 3.85
N SER A 568 -35.86 -29.86 4.23
CA SER A 568 -35.77 -28.70 3.32
C SER A 568 -35.03 -29.00 2.02
N GLN A 569 -33.99 -29.83 2.08
CA GLN A 569 -33.21 -30.18 0.87
C GLN A 569 -33.87 -31.30 0.05
N LYS A 570 -34.66 -32.14 0.67
CA LYS A 570 -35.44 -33.20 0.01
C LYS A 570 -36.60 -32.59 -0.78
N GLU A 571 -37.36 -31.68 -0.17
CA GLU A 571 -38.47 -30.96 -0.83
C GLU A 571 -37.97 -30.13 -2.05
N GLY A 572 -36.78 -29.55 -1.98
CA GLY A 572 -36.15 -28.82 -3.10
C GLY A 572 -35.61 -29.70 -4.24
N ALA A 573 -35.48 -31.01 -3.99
CA ALA A 573 -35.03 -31.98 -5.02
C ALA A 573 -36.17 -32.66 -5.75
N ASP A 574 -37.36 -32.62 -5.20
CA ASP A 574 -38.61 -33.19 -5.77
C ASP A 574 -39.38 -32.17 -6.66
N LEU A 575 -38.92 -30.93 -6.77
CA LEU A 575 -39.39 -29.88 -7.70
C LEU A 575 -38.48 -29.72 -8.90
#